data_47b955f9c24663cc81a3864bcc66a20c
#
_entry.id   47b955f9c24663cc81a3864bcc66a20c
#
_cell.length_a   1.000
_cell.length_b   1.000
_cell.length_c   1.000
_cell.angle_alpha   90.00
_cell.angle_beta   90.00
_cell.angle_gamma   90.00
#
_symmetry.space_group_name_H-M   'P 1'
#
loop_
_entity.id
_entity.type
_entity.pdbx_description
1 polymer ?
#
loop_
_entity_poly.entity_id
_entity_poly.type
_entity_poly.pdbx_seq_one_letter_code
_entity_poly.pdbx_strand_id
1 'polypeptide(L)'
;TPGFDLPARWVIHTVGPNRHAGQNDPRLLRDAFASSLELAVRLGCRSIALPAVSAGAFGWSMEDVARIAVDQARQLEARAAAPQAVVALELIRFVLASPRALTTFERELSRTAPSSNPQTR
;
A
#
# COMPACT_ATOMS: atom_id res chain seq x y z
N THR A 1 2.24 -11.10 -13.66
CA THR A 1 2.44 -12.50 -14.04
C THR A 1 1.61 -13.44 -13.19
N PRO A 2 1.32 -14.64 -13.66
CA PRO A 2 0.66 -15.64 -12.80
C PRO A 2 1.53 -15.98 -11.60
N GLY A 3 0.89 -16.51 -10.56
CA GLY A 3 1.61 -16.91 -9.34
C GLY A 3 2.28 -18.27 -9.42
N PHE A 4 1.99 -19.04 -10.46
CA PHE A 4 2.50 -20.41 -10.64
C PHE A 4 2.24 -21.27 -9.40
N ASP A 5 3.28 -21.77 -8.73
CA ASP A 5 3.15 -22.63 -7.56
C ASP A 5 2.95 -21.88 -6.24
N LEU A 6 2.96 -20.54 -6.27
CA LEU A 6 2.70 -19.73 -5.08
C LEU A 6 1.22 -19.78 -4.73
N PRO A 7 0.88 -19.60 -3.44
CA PRO A 7 -0.54 -19.53 -3.03
C PRO A 7 -1.18 -18.20 -3.40
N ALA A 8 -0.62 -17.49 -4.37
CA ALA A 8 -1.13 -16.25 -4.91
C ALA A 8 -1.47 -16.46 -6.37
N ARG A 9 -2.59 -15.90 -6.80
CA ARG A 9 -3.04 -16.01 -8.18
C ARG A 9 -2.17 -15.21 -9.13
N TRP A 10 -1.70 -14.05 -8.67
CA TRP A 10 -0.91 -13.12 -9.47
C TRP A 10 0.30 -12.65 -8.68
N VAL A 11 1.37 -12.32 -9.40
CA VAL A 11 2.50 -11.57 -8.87
C VAL A 11 2.57 -10.25 -9.62
N ILE A 12 2.43 -9.14 -8.89
CA ILE A 12 2.51 -7.80 -9.45
C ILE A 12 3.93 -7.30 -9.25
N HIS A 13 4.57 -6.91 -10.32
CA HIS A 13 5.93 -6.37 -10.28
C HIS A 13 5.86 -4.85 -10.29
N THR A 14 6.50 -4.21 -9.33
CA THR A 14 6.59 -2.77 -9.27
C THR A 14 8.03 -2.35 -9.01
N VAL A 15 8.39 -1.18 -9.52
CA VAL A 15 9.74 -0.62 -9.32
C VAL A 15 9.60 0.60 -8.44
N GLY A 16 10.12 0.50 -7.21
CA GLY A 16 10.15 1.62 -6.29
C GLY A 16 11.31 2.56 -6.62
N PRO A 17 11.17 3.85 -6.29
CA PRO A 17 12.26 4.81 -6.51
C PRO A 17 13.45 4.52 -5.59
N ASN A 18 14.65 4.78 -6.11
CA ASN A 18 15.89 4.63 -5.37
C ASN A 18 16.43 6.01 -5.02
N ARG A 19 16.33 6.37 -3.74
CA ARG A 19 16.77 7.69 -3.27
C ARG A 19 18.28 7.87 -3.45
N HIS A 20 19.05 6.79 -3.35
CA HIS A 20 20.50 6.84 -3.57
C HIS A 20 20.87 7.15 -5.03
N ALA A 21 19.95 6.90 -5.95
CA ALA A 21 20.14 7.24 -7.37
C ALA A 21 19.49 8.59 -7.74
N GLY A 22 19.14 9.40 -6.75
CA GLY A 22 18.54 10.70 -6.97
C GLY A 22 17.04 10.69 -7.18
N GLN A 23 16.38 9.56 -7.01
CA GLN A 23 14.94 9.45 -7.17
C GLN A 23 14.25 9.71 -5.83
N ASN A 24 14.19 10.97 -5.43
CA ASN A 24 13.70 11.37 -4.11
C ASN A 24 12.39 12.16 -4.16
N ASP A 25 11.70 12.19 -5.30
CA ASP A 25 10.37 12.78 -5.40
C ASP A 25 9.33 11.82 -4.81
N PRO A 26 8.58 12.23 -3.78
CA PRO A 26 7.57 11.36 -3.16
C PRO A 26 6.50 10.85 -4.13
N ARG A 27 6.25 11.57 -5.22
CA ARG A 27 5.26 11.14 -6.22
C ARG A 27 5.66 9.84 -6.88
N LEU A 28 6.96 9.58 -7.02
CA LEU A 28 7.45 8.31 -7.59
C LEU A 28 7.06 7.13 -6.71
N LEU A 29 7.19 7.28 -5.40
CA LEU A 29 6.83 6.21 -4.47
C LEU A 29 5.30 6.07 -4.39
N ARG A 30 4.59 7.19 -4.35
CA ARG A 30 3.13 7.18 -4.38
C ARG A 30 2.61 6.43 -5.60
N ASP A 31 3.20 6.70 -6.78
CA ASP A 31 2.75 6.08 -8.01
C ASP A 31 3.05 4.57 -8.05
N ALA A 32 4.14 4.13 -7.42
CA ALA A 32 4.44 2.70 -7.33
C ALA A 32 3.35 1.97 -6.55
N PHE A 33 2.92 2.51 -5.41
CA PHE A 33 1.82 1.92 -4.65
C PHE A 33 0.49 2.05 -5.39
N ALA A 34 0.20 3.22 -5.93
CA ALA A 34 -1.07 3.46 -6.62
C ALA A 34 -1.24 2.54 -7.83
N SER A 35 -0.19 2.38 -8.63
CA SER A 35 -0.23 1.52 -9.82
C SER A 35 -0.42 0.06 -9.46
N SER A 36 0.22 -0.39 -8.37
CA SER A 36 0.08 -1.76 -7.91
C SER A 36 -1.34 -2.05 -7.43
N LEU A 37 -1.91 -1.12 -6.66
CA LEU A 37 -3.28 -1.25 -6.19
C LEU A 37 -4.28 -1.21 -7.35
N GLU A 38 -4.06 -0.32 -8.30
CA GLU A 38 -4.94 -0.19 -9.45
C GLU A 38 -4.92 -1.45 -10.31
N LEU A 39 -3.75 -2.05 -10.50
CA LEU A 39 -3.64 -3.31 -11.24
C LEU A 39 -4.36 -4.44 -10.52
N ALA A 40 -4.24 -4.51 -9.19
CA ALA A 40 -4.96 -5.51 -8.41
C ALA A 40 -6.48 -5.35 -8.59
N VAL A 41 -6.96 -4.12 -8.60
CA VAL A 41 -8.40 -3.85 -8.84
C VAL A 41 -8.81 -4.31 -10.21
N ARG A 42 -8.02 -3.99 -11.25
CA ARG A 42 -8.35 -4.38 -12.63
C ARG A 42 -8.31 -5.89 -12.83
N LEU A 43 -7.46 -6.60 -12.10
CA LEU A 43 -7.38 -8.06 -12.16
C LEU A 43 -8.50 -8.74 -11.36
N GLY A 44 -9.33 -7.98 -10.66
CA GLY A 44 -10.39 -8.53 -9.84
C GLY A 44 -9.90 -9.21 -8.58
N CYS A 45 -8.74 -8.85 -8.08
CA CYS A 45 -8.18 -9.44 -6.88
C CYS A 45 -9.03 -9.08 -5.66
N ARG A 46 -9.19 -10.03 -4.74
CA ARG A 46 -9.89 -9.81 -3.48
C ARG A 46 -8.94 -9.39 -2.37
N SER A 47 -7.66 -9.70 -2.51
CA SER A 47 -6.64 -9.30 -1.55
C SER A 47 -5.32 -9.04 -2.27
N ILE A 48 -4.50 -8.20 -1.65
CA ILE A 48 -3.14 -7.93 -2.12
C ILE A 48 -2.22 -7.83 -0.91
N ALA A 49 -1.01 -8.36 -1.05
CA ALA A 49 0.04 -8.22 -0.06
C ALA A 49 1.15 -7.35 -0.64
N LEU A 50 1.59 -6.36 0.11
CA LEU A 50 2.57 -5.36 -0.32
C LEU A 50 3.69 -5.26 0.70
N PRO A 51 4.95 -5.22 0.26
CA PRO A 51 6.06 -4.89 1.16
C PRO A 51 6.20 -3.38 1.31
N ALA A 52 7.14 -2.97 2.16
CA ALA A 52 7.52 -1.56 2.30
C ALA A 52 8.45 -1.17 1.14
N VAL A 53 7.88 -0.90 -0.01
CA VAL A 53 8.61 -0.59 -1.25
C VAL A 53 9.55 0.59 -1.02
N SER A 54 10.78 0.47 -1.50
CA SER A 54 11.83 1.50 -1.42
C SER A 54 12.42 1.75 -0.04
N ALA A 55 11.87 1.19 1.02
CA ALA A 55 12.47 1.32 2.35
C ALA A 55 13.75 0.48 2.43
N GLY A 56 14.68 0.91 3.26
CA GLY A 56 15.93 0.20 3.47
C GLY A 56 16.91 0.43 2.34
N ALA A 57 17.14 -0.56 1.49
CA ALA A 57 18.20 -0.53 0.47
C ALA A 57 18.10 0.66 -0.50
N PHE A 58 16.88 1.15 -0.76
CA PHE A 58 16.68 2.28 -1.66
C PHE A 58 16.65 3.63 -0.92
N GLY A 59 16.92 3.65 0.38
CA GLY A 59 17.19 4.86 1.14
C GLY A 59 15.98 5.66 1.61
N TRP A 60 14.77 5.23 1.32
CA TRP A 60 13.58 5.89 1.84
C TRP A 60 13.36 5.51 3.31
N SER A 61 12.99 6.48 4.12
CA SER A 61 12.71 6.20 5.53
C SER A 61 11.44 5.36 5.65
N MET A 62 11.39 4.49 6.65
CA MET A 62 10.21 3.68 6.89
C MET A 62 8.99 4.56 7.19
N GLU A 63 9.18 5.67 7.88
CA GLU A 63 8.11 6.62 8.19
C GLU A 63 7.48 7.21 6.93
N ASP A 64 8.31 7.63 5.98
CA ASP A 64 7.81 8.17 4.71
C ASP A 64 7.10 7.12 3.89
N VAL A 65 7.68 5.92 3.83
CA VAL A 65 7.08 4.81 3.08
C VAL A 65 5.72 4.44 3.68
N ALA A 66 5.65 4.33 5.01
CA ALA A 66 4.40 4.00 5.69
C ALA A 66 3.32 5.06 5.44
N ARG A 67 3.69 6.33 5.54
CA ARG A 67 2.74 7.42 5.31
C ARG A 67 2.17 7.38 3.90
N ILE A 68 3.05 7.21 2.91
CA ILE A 68 2.63 7.21 1.50
C ILE A 68 1.80 5.95 1.20
N ALA A 69 2.25 4.78 1.66
CA ALA A 69 1.56 3.52 1.41
C ALA A 69 0.16 3.50 2.04
N VAL A 70 0.07 3.90 3.29
CA VAL A 70 -1.21 3.92 4.00
C VAL A 70 -2.16 4.94 3.39
N ASP A 71 -1.64 6.10 2.98
CA ASP A 71 -2.46 7.10 2.30
C ASP A 71 -3.08 6.55 1.01
N GLN A 72 -2.31 5.84 0.21
CA GLN A 72 -2.83 5.25 -1.02
C GLN A 72 -3.88 4.17 -0.73
N ALA A 73 -3.67 3.37 0.31
CA ALA A 73 -4.66 2.38 0.74
C ALA A 73 -5.96 3.06 1.18
N ARG A 74 -5.86 4.16 1.93
CA ARG A 74 -7.04 4.91 2.38
C ARG A 74 -7.79 5.55 1.22
N GLN A 75 -7.09 6.04 0.22
CA GLN A 75 -7.73 6.60 -0.97
C GLN A 75 -8.51 5.54 -1.73
N LEU A 76 -7.96 4.33 -1.86
CA LEU A 76 -8.67 3.24 -2.49
C LEU A 76 -9.88 2.81 -1.66
N GLU A 77 -9.74 2.75 -0.36
CA GLU A 77 -10.82 2.41 0.55
C GLU A 77 -11.98 3.40 0.40
N ALA A 78 -11.68 4.69 0.35
CA ALA A 78 -12.69 5.72 0.16
C ALA A 78 -13.39 5.59 -1.20
N ARG A 79 -12.63 5.28 -2.26
CA ARG A 79 -13.19 5.08 -3.58
C ARG A 79 -14.10 3.84 -3.61
N ALA A 80 -13.69 2.77 -2.93
CA ALA A 80 -14.45 1.53 -2.87
C ALA A 80 -15.76 1.68 -2.10
N ALA A 81 -15.84 2.66 -1.21
CA ALA A 81 -17.06 2.93 -0.42
C ALA A 81 -18.12 3.69 -1.21
N ALA A 82 -17.80 4.20 -2.39
CA ALA A 82 -18.77 4.93 -3.21
C ALA A 82 -19.91 3.99 -3.65
N PRO A 83 -21.16 4.46 -3.70
CA PRO A 83 -22.32 3.58 -3.96
C PRO A 83 -22.26 2.82 -5.28
N GLN A 84 -21.56 3.36 -6.27
CA GLN A 84 -21.48 2.76 -7.61
C GLN A 84 -20.14 2.12 -7.89
N ALA A 85 -19.28 2.00 -6.88
CA ALA A 85 -17.96 1.44 -7.05
C ALA A 85 -18.04 -0.05 -7.35
N VAL A 86 -17.23 -0.51 -8.30
CA VAL A 86 -17.07 -1.92 -8.60
C VAL A 86 -15.61 -2.28 -8.27
N VAL A 87 -15.37 -2.57 -7.00
CA VAL A 87 -14.05 -2.90 -6.48
C VAL A 87 -14.15 -4.20 -5.70
N ALA A 88 -13.55 -5.26 -6.24
CA ALA A 88 -13.57 -6.58 -5.60
C ALA A 88 -12.55 -6.68 -4.46
N LEU A 89 -11.59 -5.77 -4.40
CA LEU A 89 -10.52 -5.82 -3.41
C LEU A 89 -11.09 -5.57 -2.01
N GLU A 90 -10.87 -6.52 -1.10
CA GLU A 90 -11.41 -6.51 0.26
C GLU A 90 -10.34 -6.34 1.31
N LEU A 91 -9.08 -6.68 0.99
CA LEU A 91 -8.00 -6.68 1.96
C LEU A 91 -6.70 -6.20 1.33
N ILE A 92 -6.08 -5.21 1.95
CA ILE A 92 -4.71 -4.78 1.65
C ILE A 92 -3.88 -5.14 2.87
N ARG A 93 -2.89 -6.02 2.68
CA ARG A 93 -2.01 -6.45 3.76
C ARG A 93 -0.61 -5.96 3.51
N PHE A 94 -0.07 -5.19 4.44
CA PHE A 94 1.35 -4.81 4.40
C PHE A 94 2.17 -5.87 5.11
N VAL A 95 3.10 -6.47 4.38
CA VAL A 95 3.97 -7.53 4.90
C VAL A 95 5.34 -6.93 5.17
N LEU A 96 5.70 -6.87 6.43
CA LEU A 96 6.85 -6.10 6.88
C LEU A 96 7.90 -7.04 7.50
N ALA A 97 9.18 -6.71 7.27
CA ALA A 97 10.28 -7.61 7.57
C ALA A 97 10.82 -7.46 9.00
N SER A 98 10.38 -6.45 9.75
CA SER A 98 10.91 -6.21 11.10
C SER A 98 9.83 -5.70 12.05
N PRO A 99 10.01 -5.90 13.38
CA PRO A 99 9.08 -5.34 14.37
C PRO A 99 9.01 -3.82 14.31
N ARG A 100 10.13 -3.15 14.00
CA ARG A 100 10.17 -1.69 13.89
C ARG A 100 9.31 -1.21 12.72
N ALA A 101 9.41 -1.88 11.58
CA ALA A 101 8.58 -1.56 10.42
C ALA A 101 7.10 -1.75 10.74
N LEU A 102 6.77 -2.84 11.41
CA LEU A 102 5.40 -3.11 11.81
C LEU A 102 4.86 -2.01 12.73
N THR A 103 5.63 -1.60 13.71
CA THR A 103 5.24 -0.52 14.64
C THR A 103 5.00 0.79 13.87
N THR A 104 5.86 1.10 12.91
CA THR A 104 5.74 2.32 12.12
C THR A 104 4.44 2.31 11.30
N PHE A 105 4.14 1.19 10.64
CA PHE A 105 2.91 1.06 9.86
C PHE A 105 1.67 1.07 10.74
N GLU A 106 1.72 0.41 11.89
CA GLU A 106 0.60 0.41 12.84
C GLU A 106 0.30 1.81 13.35
N ARG A 107 1.34 2.59 13.64
CA ARG A 107 1.18 3.98 14.06
C ARG A 107 0.52 4.81 12.96
N GLU A 108 0.95 4.63 11.71
CA GLU A 108 0.39 5.37 10.59
C GLU A 108 -1.07 4.98 10.35
N LEU A 109 -1.40 3.69 10.43
CA LEU A 109 -2.77 3.21 10.28
C LEU A 109 -3.69 3.78 11.37
N SER A 110 -3.21 3.86 12.60
CA SER A 110 -3.99 4.44 13.71
C SER A 110 -4.24 5.92 13.50
N ARG A 111 -3.22 6.65 13.01
CA ARG A 111 -3.30 8.10 12.81
C ARG A 111 -4.24 8.46 11.66
N THR A 112 -4.28 7.62 10.63
CA THR A 112 -5.07 7.89 9.43
C THR A 112 -6.40 7.15 9.42
N ALA A 113 -6.73 6.44 10.49
CA ALA A 113 -8.02 5.75 10.58
C ALA A 113 -9.15 6.76 10.41
N PRO A 114 -10.22 6.42 9.68
CA PRO A 114 -11.37 7.31 9.57
C PRO A 114 -11.91 7.60 10.96
N SER A 115 -12.20 8.89 11.27
CA SER A 115 -12.82 9.23 12.55
C SER A 115 -14.22 8.67 12.53
N SER A 116 -14.39 7.74 13.36
CA SER A 116 -15.74 7.25 13.61
C SER A 116 -16.49 8.28 14.36
N ASN A 117 -16.71 8.81 14.58
CA ASN A 117 -17.22 9.65 15.31
C ASN A 117 -17.62 9.69 16.42
N PRO A 118 -17.24 10.02 16.57
CA PRO A 118 -17.32 10.04 17.53
C PRO A 118 -17.96 10.20 18.10
N GLN A 119 -17.99 10.39 17.80
CA GLN A 119 -18.56 10.37 18.25
C GLN A 119 -18.75 9.71 18.50
N THR A 120 -18.42 9.77 18.10
CA THR A 120 -18.48 9.07 18.25
C THR A 120 -18.11 8.71 18.72
N ARG A 121 -18.23 8.88 18.64
CA ARG A 121 -18.05 8.50 19.03
C ARG A 121 -18.13 8.27 19.40
#